data_fc1a53ab7c34397d9805da26fda206be
#
_entry.id   fc1a53ab7c34397d9805da26fda206be
#
_cell.length_a   1.000
_cell.length_b   1.000
_cell.length_c   1.000
_cell.angle_alpha   90.00
_cell.angle_beta   90.00
_cell.angle_gamma   90.00
#
_symmetry.space_group_name_H-M   'P 1'
#
loop_
_entity.id
_entity.type
_entity.pdbx_description
1 polymer ?
#
loop_
_entity_poly.entity_id
_entity_poly.type
_entity_poly.pdbx_seq_one_letter_code
_entity_poly.pdbx_strand_id
1 'polypeptide(L)'
;MAAYGAAKANPDARIVILEKMPRPGRKILFTGKGRCNFTNLKPWNDFSQHIRTNPNFVKPAFYSWTPENEIDFLESCGLETVVERGDRAFPYSHRASEVLDTMVEAVLRLGVILFTGKEVVSVLPGFNVRCADGEMYQSDKLIIATGGLSYPMTGSSGDGYAWAKAFRHTVTPLFPSLTALVPKGYKVLGEPDESLKGHIHRETPMTVGAEALKGAKLKNVNLSVTIDGGSPETEFGDVDFTDGGIEGPVGFHVSRRCVKALMNGSKVSFSLDLKPGVPLEELSARIRTLWDEIRNDPRSRQWKDGRGINGKEMYRILLGKLMPWELIPGFQAWNPDILKTIPSKNERMGVQGGRRRFGRDARRSYEVRLDLLAKTLKDWRFEIVGFVGYERCVITAGGVSTDEVTAKTMESKLTPGLYFCGEILDMDCDTGGYNLQCAFSTGRLAGESAARSL
;
A
#
# COMPACT_ATOMS: atom_id res chain seq x y z
N MET A 1 -22.71 0.63 6.58
CA MET A 1 -23.34 -0.70 6.37
C MET A 1 -23.97 -1.26 7.63
N ALA A 2 -23.36 -1.17 8.83
CA ALA A 2 -24.03 -1.66 10.07
C ALA A 2 -25.36 -0.99 10.33
N ALA A 3 -25.43 0.34 10.30
CA ALA A 3 -26.69 1.08 10.46
C ALA A 3 -27.72 0.75 9.37
N TYR A 4 -27.28 0.58 8.12
CA TYR A 4 -28.16 0.12 7.04
C TYR A 4 -28.74 -1.26 7.33
N GLY A 5 -27.88 -2.20 7.76
CA GLY A 5 -28.30 -3.54 8.14
C GLY A 5 -29.32 -3.56 9.28
N ALA A 6 -29.07 -2.77 10.31
CA ALA A 6 -29.97 -2.64 11.45
C ALA A 6 -31.33 -2.06 11.07
N ALA A 7 -31.34 -0.94 10.31
CA ALA A 7 -32.59 -0.27 9.89
C ALA A 7 -33.45 -1.15 8.97
N LYS A 8 -32.81 -1.96 8.12
CA LYS A 8 -33.53 -2.92 7.25
C LYS A 8 -34.07 -4.13 8.03
N ALA A 9 -33.40 -4.56 9.08
CA ALA A 9 -33.82 -5.71 9.88
C ALA A 9 -34.92 -5.37 10.90
N ASN A 10 -34.87 -4.17 11.46
CA ASN A 10 -35.88 -3.67 12.42
C ASN A 10 -36.10 -2.16 12.19
N PRO A 11 -37.12 -1.80 11.39
CA PRO A 11 -37.44 -0.39 11.10
C PRO A 11 -37.87 0.43 12.34
N ASP A 12 -38.29 -0.21 13.40
CA ASP A 12 -38.74 0.45 14.62
C ASP A 12 -37.57 0.72 15.60
N ALA A 13 -36.39 0.15 15.35
CA ALA A 13 -35.21 0.37 16.18
C ALA A 13 -34.68 1.80 16.02
N ARG A 14 -34.41 2.46 17.15
CA ARG A 14 -33.70 3.74 17.15
C ARG A 14 -32.21 3.52 16.92
N ILE A 15 -31.68 3.91 15.76
CA ILE A 15 -30.31 3.72 15.35
C ILE A 15 -29.57 5.06 15.35
N VAL A 16 -28.45 5.10 16.09
CA VAL A 16 -27.59 6.29 16.21
C VAL A 16 -26.17 5.95 15.77
N ILE A 17 -25.59 6.81 14.92
CA ILE A 17 -24.17 6.77 14.56
C ILE A 17 -23.48 7.95 15.24
N LEU A 18 -22.41 7.66 16.00
CA LEU A 18 -21.53 8.66 16.59
C LEU A 18 -20.22 8.68 15.77
N GLU A 19 -19.93 9.78 15.11
CA GLU A 19 -18.73 9.96 14.28
C GLU A 19 -17.93 11.16 14.80
N LYS A 20 -16.66 10.96 15.16
CA LYS A 20 -15.81 12.03 15.70
C LYS A 20 -15.38 13.07 14.65
N MET A 21 -15.33 12.69 13.38
CA MET A 21 -14.95 13.59 12.30
C MET A 21 -16.15 14.44 11.82
N PRO A 22 -15.90 15.60 11.20
CA PRO A 22 -16.99 16.43 10.62
C PRO A 22 -17.76 15.75 9.48
N ARG A 23 -17.17 14.72 8.85
CA ARG A 23 -17.78 13.92 7.79
C ARG A 23 -17.49 12.45 8.05
N PRO A 24 -18.51 11.57 8.02
CA PRO A 24 -18.31 10.14 8.22
C PRO A 24 -17.57 9.52 7.04
N GLY A 25 -16.97 8.34 7.24
CA GLY A 25 -16.41 7.52 6.17
C GLY A 25 -15.22 8.13 5.43
N ARG A 26 -14.51 9.10 6.01
CA ARG A 26 -13.40 9.83 5.35
C ARG A 26 -12.35 8.91 4.73
N LYS A 27 -12.10 7.74 5.31
CA LYS A 27 -11.12 6.80 4.77
C LYS A 27 -11.50 6.28 3.38
N ILE A 28 -12.79 6.16 3.06
CA ILE A 28 -13.27 5.76 1.72
C ILE A 28 -12.70 6.70 0.64
N LEU A 29 -12.59 8.00 0.94
CA LEU A 29 -12.11 9.02 0.00
C LEU A 29 -10.65 8.79 -0.47
N PHE A 30 -9.86 8.06 0.30
CA PHE A 30 -8.45 7.73 -0.01
C PHE A 30 -8.28 6.40 -0.74
N THR A 31 -9.33 5.57 -0.80
CA THR A 31 -9.27 4.26 -1.41
C THR A 31 -9.14 4.35 -2.93
N GLY A 32 -8.43 3.39 -3.53
CA GLY A 32 -8.24 3.35 -4.98
C GLY A 32 -7.60 4.61 -5.57
N LYS A 33 -6.78 5.34 -4.81
CA LYS A 33 -6.22 6.66 -5.20
C LYS A 33 -7.33 7.71 -5.49
N GLY A 34 -8.38 7.71 -4.68
CA GLY A 34 -9.53 8.61 -4.80
C GLY A 34 -10.65 8.11 -5.72
N ARG A 35 -10.49 6.93 -6.34
CA ARG A 35 -11.49 6.33 -7.25
C ARG A 35 -12.48 5.41 -6.54
N CYS A 36 -12.17 4.93 -5.35
CA CYS A 36 -12.91 3.94 -4.57
C CYS A 36 -13.11 2.61 -5.30
N ASN A 37 -12.12 1.72 -5.23
CA ASN A 37 -12.34 0.31 -5.55
C ASN A 37 -13.13 -0.31 -4.39
N PHE A 38 -14.46 -0.33 -4.48
CA PHE A 38 -15.31 -0.64 -3.34
C PHE A 38 -15.55 -2.14 -3.16
N THR A 39 -15.41 -2.97 -4.20
CA THR A 39 -15.50 -4.42 -4.10
C THR A 39 -14.73 -5.14 -5.22
N ASN A 40 -14.70 -6.48 -5.14
CA ASN A 40 -14.13 -7.37 -6.13
C ASN A 40 -15.08 -8.54 -6.36
N LEU A 41 -15.45 -8.81 -7.62
CA LEU A 41 -16.46 -9.81 -8.00
C LEU A 41 -15.92 -11.24 -8.05
N LYS A 42 -14.74 -11.49 -7.50
CA LYS A 42 -14.23 -12.86 -7.42
C LYS A 42 -15.16 -13.74 -6.57
N PRO A 43 -15.42 -14.98 -7.02
CA PRO A 43 -16.15 -15.95 -6.21
C PRO A 43 -15.37 -16.27 -4.93
N TRP A 44 -16.04 -16.77 -3.91
CA TRP A 44 -15.45 -17.00 -2.59
C TRP A 44 -14.13 -17.77 -2.62
N ASN A 45 -14.01 -18.80 -3.45
CA ASN A 45 -12.79 -19.61 -3.52
C ASN A 45 -11.54 -18.81 -3.91
N ASP A 46 -11.70 -17.82 -4.77
CA ASP A 46 -10.63 -16.92 -5.18
C ASP A 46 -10.52 -15.74 -4.20
N PHE A 47 -11.67 -15.15 -3.81
CA PHE A 47 -11.72 -14.02 -2.88
C PHE A 47 -11.04 -14.35 -1.55
N SER A 48 -11.30 -15.53 -0.99
CA SER A 48 -10.77 -15.96 0.30
C SER A 48 -9.24 -16.09 0.34
N GLN A 49 -8.61 -16.30 -0.80
CA GLN A 49 -7.14 -16.34 -0.92
C GLN A 49 -6.48 -14.98 -0.68
N HIS A 50 -7.26 -13.89 -0.79
CA HIS A 50 -6.82 -12.52 -0.55
C HIS A 50 -7.06 -12.06 0.89
N ILE A 51 -7.71 -12.86 1.73
CA ILE A 51 -7.87 -12.60 3.17
C ILE A 51 -6.68 -13.22 3.89
N ARG A 52 -5.90 -12.42 4.61
CA ARG A 52 -4.63 -12.83 5.19
C ARG A 52 -4.74 -13.46 6.58
N THR A 53 -5.84 -13.21 7.27
CA THR A 53 -6.10 -13.77 8.61
C THR A 53 -7.50 -14.38 8.64
N ASN A 54 -7.61 -15.66 9.02
CA ASN A 54 -8.85 -16.40 9.27
C ASN A 54 -9.99 -16.17 8.23
N PRO A 55 -9.82 -16.55 6.94
CA PRO A 55 -10.85 -16.33 5.92
C PRO A 55 -12.18 -17.01 6.26
N ASN A 56 -12.16 -18.14 6.98
CA ASN A 56 -13.38 -18.85 7.37
C ASN A 56 -14.27 -18.03 8.31
N PHE A 57 -13.70 -17.11 9.09
CA PHE A 57 -14.46 -16.18 9.92
C PHE A 57 -15.30 -15.22 9.08
N VAL A 58 -14.76 -14.74 7.96
CA VAL A 58 -15.44 -13.78 7.07
C VAL A 58 -16.51 -14.45 6.20
N LYS A 59 -16.40 -15.76 5.97
CA LYS A 59 -17.26 -16.51 5.04
C LYS A 59 -18.77 -16.31 5.26
N PRO A 60 -19.32 -16.40 6.49
CA PRO A 60 -20.75 -16.15 6.71
C PRO A 60 -21.17 -14.72 6.36
N ALA A 61 -20.37 -13.74 6.70
CA ALA A 61 -20.63 -12.34 6.36
C ALA A 61 -20.58 -12.11 4.84
N PHE A 62 -19.58 -12.68 4.14
CA PHE A 62 -19.47 -12.59 2.69
C PHE A 62 -20.72 -13.13 1.98
N TYR A 63 -21.25 -14.28 2.41
CA TYR A 63 -22.46 -14.85 1.78
C TYR A 63 -23.75 -14.13 2.23
N SER A 64 -23.74 -13.41 3.34
CA SER A 64 -24.89 -12.59 3.74
C SER A 64 -24.96 -11.26 2.96
N TRP A 65 -23.82 -10.79 2.43
CA TRP A 65 -23.70 -9.58 1.63
C TRP A 65 -22.53 -9.72 0.64
N THR A 66 -22.84 -10.23 -0.55
CA THR A 66 -21.86 -10.52 -1.60
C THR A 66 -21.40 -9.25 -2.33
N PRO A 67 -20.33 -9.32 -3.14
CA PRO A 67 -19.93 -8.21 -4.03
C PRO A 67 -21.06 -7.72 -4.95
N GLU A 68 -21.88 -8.64 -5.46
CA GLU A 68 -23.03 -8.33 -6.30
C GLU A 68 -24.09 -7.55 -5.50
N ASN A 69 -24.36 -7.95 -4.26
CA ASN A 69 -25.28 -7.21 -3.39
C ASN A 69 -24.80 -5.78 -3.10
N GLU A 70 -23.49 -5.56 -2.99
CA GLU A 70 -22.93 -4.21 -2.81
C GLU A 70 -23.13 -3.35 -4.08
N ILE A 71 -22.95 -3.94 -5.28
CA ILE A 71 -23.22 -3.26 -6.55
C ILE A 71 -24.70 -2.93 -6.64
N ASP A 72 -25.58 -3.92 -6.48
CA ASP A 72 -27.04 -3.75 -6.54
C ASP A 72 -27.52 -2.67 -5.56
N PHE A 73 -26.95 -2.64 -4.35
CA PHE A 73 -27.26 -1.62 -3.36
C PHE A 73 -26.91 -0.20 -3.85
N LEU A 74 -25.68 -0.01 -4.32
CA LEU A 74 -25.21 1.30 -4.79
C LEU A 74 -26.02 1.76 -6.03
N GLU A 75 -26.26 0.86 -6.97
CA GLU A 75 -27.06 1.14 -8.19
C GLU A 75 -28.52 1.43 -7.87
N SER A 76 -29.11 0.69 -6.92
CA SER A 76 -30.48 0.98 -6.45
C SER A 76 -30.61 2.35 -5.76
N CYS A 77 -29.49 2.88 -5.25
CA CYS A 77 -29.40 4.22 -4.70
C CYS A 77 -29.08 5.30 -5.75
N GLY A 78 -28.91 4.91 -7.02
CA GLY A 78 -28.68 5.82 -8.15
C GLY A 78 -27.21 6.06 -8.49
N LEU A 79 -26.27 5.27 -7.95
CA LEU A 79 -24.85 5.34 -8.27
C LEU A 79 -24.52 4.36 -9.40
N GLU A 80 -24.17 4.84 -10.58
CA GLU A 80 -23.67 3.99 -11.66
C GLU A 80 -22.31 3.39 -11.31
N THR A 81 -22.12 2.10 -11.60
CA THR A 81 -20.90 1.37 -11.32
C THR A 81 -20.23 0.81 -12.57
N VAL A 82 -18.95 0.48 -12.48
CA VAL A 82 -18.19 -0.15 -13.57
C VAL A 82 -17.23 -1.20 -13.00
N VAL A 83 -17.12 -2.33 -13.69
CA VAL A 83 -16.16 -3.39 -13.37
C VAL A 83 -14.96 -3.28 -14.31
N GLU A 84 -13.79 -3.13 -13.75
CA GLU A 84 -12.52 -3.05 -14.47
C GLU A 84 -11.78 -4.40 -14.45
N ARG A 85 -10.67 -4.46 -15.18
CA ARG A 85 -9.77 -5.64 -15.22
C ARG A 85 -9.43 -6.13 -13.81
N GLY A 86 -9.52 -7.44 -13.60
CA GLY A 86 -9.26 -8.10 -12.31
C GLY A 86 -10.47 -8.04 -11.38
N ASP A 87 -11.67 -7.96 -11.95
CA ASP A 87 -12.98 -8.05 -11.28
C ASP A 87 -13.20 -6.94 -10.23
N ARG A 88 -12.53 -5.79 -10.41
CA ARG A 88 -12.57 -4.65 -9.49
C ARG A 88 -13.71 -3.71 -9.84
N ALA A 89 -14.60 -3.45 -8.88
CA ALA A 89 -15.71 -2.52 -9.07
C ALA A 89 -15.39 -1.11 -8.55
N PHE A 90 -15.81 -0.11 -9.32
CA PHE A 90 -15.65 1.31 -9.06
C PHE A 90 -16.96 2.07 -9.34
N PRO A 91 -17.18 3.26 -8.78
CA PRO A 91 -18.19 4.16 -9.32
C PRO A 91 -17.79 4.53 -10.76
N TYR A 92 -18.75 4.64 -11.66
CA TYR A 92 -18.49 4.98 -13.07
C TYR A 92 -17.72 6.30 -13.23
N SER A 93 -18.01 7.27 -12.37
CA SER A 93 -17.33 8.57 -12.33
C SER A 93 -15.90 8.51 -11.81
N HIS A 94 -15.46 7.38 -11.25
CA HIS A 94 -14.18 7.24 -10.54
C HIS A 94 -13.98 8.24 -9.38
N ARG A 95 -15.05 8.68 -8.72
CA ARG A 95 -15.01 9.59 -7.57
C ARG A 95 -15.46 8.89 -6.29
N ALA A 96 -14.54 8.69 -5.35
CA ALA A 96 -14.83 8.05 -4.07
C ALA A 96 -15.88 8.82 -3.23
N SER A 97 -16.01 10.13 -3.44
CA SER A 97 -17.02 10.93 -2.76
C SER A 97 -18.45 10.51 -3.09
N GLU A 98 -18.71 10.07 -4.32
CA GLU A 98 -20.05 9.64 -4.72
C GLU A 98 -20.47 8.36 -4.01
N VAL A 99 -19.56 7.39 -3.87
CA VAL A 99 -19.82 6.17 -3.08
C VAL A 99 -20.17 6.54 -1.64
N LEU A 100 -19.36 7.41 -1.03
CA LEU A 100 -19.59 7.83 0.35
C LEU A 100 -20.92 8.55 0.52
N ASP A 101 -21.22 9.53 -0.33
CA ASP A 101 -22.45 10.32 -0.25
C ASP A 101 -23.68 9.44 -0.45
N THR A 102 -23.67 8.54 -1.44
CA THR A 102 -24.73 7.55 -1.68
C THR A 102 -24.99 6.68 -0.44
N MET A 103 -23.94 6.16 0.19
CA MET A 103 -24.08 5.33 1.40
C MET A 103 -24.65 6.12 2.58
N VAL A 104 -24.19 7.37 2.78
CA VAL A 104 -24.69 8.24 3.86
C VAL A 104 -26.16 8.59 3.64
N GLU A 105 -26.53 9.00 2.43
CA GLU A 105 -27.93 9.28 2.09
C GLU A 105 -28.83 8.07 2.29
N ALA A 106 -28.37 6.87 1.88
CA ALA A 106 -29.15 5.66 2.03
C ALA A 106 -29.51 5.36 3.48
N VAL A 107 -28.59 5.56 4.43
CA VAL A 107 -28.87 5.33 5.84
C VAL A 107 -29.74 6.43 6.46
N LEU A 108 -29.55 7.69 6.05
CA LEU A 108 -30.37 8.82 6.52
C LEU A 108 -31.84 8.67 6.07
N ARG A 109 -32.08 8.22 4.83
CA ARG A 109 -33.43 7.93 4.31
C ARG A 109 -34.16 6.84 5.08
N LEU A 110 -33.41 5.97 5.77
CA LEU A 110 -33.98 4.92 6.65
C LEU A 110 -34.22 5.40 8.11
N GLY A 111 -34.07 6.71 8.37
CA GLY A 111 -34.31 7.29 9.69
C GLY A 111 -33.16 7.12 10.68
N VAL A 112 -31.97 6.71 10.22
CA VAL A 112 -30.78 6.62 11.07
C VAL A 112 -30.35 8.03 11.49
N ILE A 113 -30.05 8.20 12.77
CA ILE A 113 -29.56 9.46 13.34
C ILE A 113 -28.03 9.47 13.26
N LEU A 114 -27.47 10.45 12.57
CA LEU A 114 -26.01 10.62 12.44
C LEU A 114 -25.56 11.89 13.16
N PHE A 115 -24.73 11.73 14.19
CA PHE A 115 -24.04 12.83 14.83
C PHE A 115 -22.58 12.86 14.39
N THR A 116 -22.15 13.97 13.78
CA THR A 116 -20.75 14.24 13.41
C THR A 116 -20.09 15.17 14.42
N GLY A 117 -18.76 15.15 14.52
CA GLY A 117 -18.04 15.90 15.55
C GLY A 117 -18.27 15.34 16.97
N LYS A 118 -18.80 14.13 17.09
CA LYS A 118 -19.08 13.45 18.35
C LYS A 118 -17.99 12.43 18.66
N GLU A 119 -16.95 12.88 19.32
CA GLU A 119 -15.84 12.02 19.77
C GLU A 119 -16.23 11.22 20.99
N VAL A 120 -16.27 9.90 20.86
CA VAL A 120 -16.47 8.98 22.00
C VAL A 120 -15.15 8.81 22.73
N VAL A 121 -15.14 9.12 24.03
CA VAL A 121 -13.95 9.01 24.88
C VAL A 121 -13.95 7.76 25.76
N SER A 122 -15.12 7.20 26.07
CA SER A 122 -15.22 5.95 26.80
C SER A 122 -16.52 5.21 26.54
N VAL A 123 -16.45 3.89 26.65
CA VAL A 123 -17.60 2.99 26.63
C VAL A 123 -17.57 2.21 27.96
N LEU A 124 -18.64 2.34 28.74
CA LEU A 124 -18.78 1.74 30.06
C LEU A 124 -19.71 0.52 30.01
N PRO A 125 -19.66 -0.37 31.02
CA PRO A 125 -20.60 -1.48 31.12
C PRO A 125 -22.07 -1.02 30.99
N GLY A 126 -22.90 -1.87 30.34
CA GLY A 126 -24.29 -1.51 30.02
C GLY A 126 -24.40 -0.53 28.84
N PHE A 127 -23.33 -0.45 28.03
CA PHE A 127 -23.23 0.36 26.81
C PHE A 127 -23.56 1.84 27.02
N ASN A 128 -23.07 2.39 28.14
CA ASN A 128 -23.06 3.83 28.39
C ASN A 128 -21.86 4.46 27.66
N VAL A 129 -22.15 5.16 26.59
CA VAL A 129 -21.15 5.79 25.71
C VAL A 129 -21.01 7.27 26.09
N ARG A 130 -19.81 7.68 26.53
CA ARG A 130 -19.52 9.07 26.89
C ARG A 130 -18.73 9.76 25.78
N CYS A 131 -19.21 10.93 25.39
CA CYS A 131 -18.55 11.80 24.41
C CYS A 131 -17.67 12.86 25.08
N ALA A 132 -16.74 13.44 24.32
CA ALA A 132 -15.80 14.48 24.80
C ALA A 132 -16.50 15.78 25.21
N ASP A 133 -17.65 16.08 24.63
CA ASP A 133 -18.50 17.24 24.97
C ASP A 133 -19.34 17.03 26.25
N GLY A 134 -19.20 15.88 26.90
CA GLY A 134 -19.91 15.51 28.12
C GLY A 134 -21.26 14.84 27.89
N GLU A 135 -21.75 14.75 26.66
CA GLU A 135 -22.98 14.00 26.38
C GLU A 135 -22.80 12.49 26.62
N MET A 136 -23.88 11.85 27.03
CA MET A 136 -23.93 10.42 27.27
C MET A 136 -25.07 9.78 26.48
N TYR A 137 -24.75 8.64 25.87
CA TYR A 137 -25.70 7.81 25.14
C TYR A 137 -25.74 6.43 25.78
N GLN A 138 -26.94 5.94 26.04
CA GLN A 138 -27.14 4.55 26.49
C GLN A 138 -27.87 3.78 25.41
N SER A 139 -27.44 2.53 25.19
CA SER A 139 -28.02 1.65 24.17
C SER A 139 -28.18 0.22 24.69
N ASP A 140 -29.12 -0.52 24.11
CA ASP A 140 -29.30 -1.96 24.34
C ASP A 140 -28.25 -2.80 23.62
N LYS A 141 -27.77 -2.30 22.47
CA LYS A 141 -26.76 -2.93 21.62
C LYS A 141 -25.72 -1.90 21.19
N LEU A 142 -24.46 -2.36 21.11
CA LEU A 142 -23.34 -1.52 20.66
C LEU A 142 -22.57 -2.20 19.52
N ILE A 143 -22.34 -1.47 18.45
CA ILE A 143 -21.50 -1.92 17.33
C ILE A 143 -20.26 -1.04 17.28
N ILE A 144 -19.07 -1.61 17.46
CA ILE A 144 -17.79 -0.91 17.32
C ILE A 144 -17.28 -1.10 15.87
N ALA A 145 -17.28 0.00 15.13
CA ALA A 145 -16.91 0.05 13.71
C ALA A 145 -15.87 1.16 13.43
N THR A 146 -14.95 1.35 14.37
CA THR A 146 -14.00 2.48 14.40
C THR A 146 -12.85 2.38 13.41
N GLY A 147 -12.71 1.24 12.72
CA GLY A 147 -11.56 0.96 11.89
C GLY A 147 -10.30 0.65 12.70
N GLY A 148 -9.13 0.72 12.03
CA GLY A 148 -7.83 0.45 12.63
C GLY A 148 -7.03 1.71 12.97
N LEU A 149 -5.73 1.70 12.61
CA LEU A 149 -4.78 2.79 12.84
C LEU A 149 -4.36 3.49 11.54
N SER A 150 -4.66 2.89 10.38
CA SER A 150 -4.22 3.41 9.09
C SER A 150 -4.92 4.70 8.72
N TYR A 151 -4.16 5.67 8.18
CA TYR A 151 -4.59 7.04 7.90
C TYR A 151 -5.23 7.74 9.12
N PRO A 152 -4.47 8.00 10.22
CA PRO A 152 -5.01 8.57 11.46
C PRO A 152 -5.72 9.92 11.24
N MET A 153 -5.29 10.69 10.22
CA MET A 153 -5.95 11.95 9.82
C MET A 153 -7.41 11.78 9.37
N THR A 154 -7.86 10.56 9.12
CA THR A 154 -9.26 10.25 8.77
C THR A 154 -10.12 9.93 9.98
N GLY A 155 -9.54 9.90 11.18
CA GLY A 155 -10.21 9.53 12.42
C GLY A 155 -9.85 8.14 12.95
N SER A 156 -9.04 7.37 12.24
CA SER A 156 -8.59 6.01 12.63
C SER A 156 -7.46 6.09 13.66
N SER A 157 -7.78 6.36 14.92
CA SER A 157 -6.85 6.54 16.04
C SER A 157 -6.70 5.31 16.94
N GLY A 158 -7.49 4.25 16.68
CA GLY A 158 -7.44 3.01 17.46
C GLY A 158 -8.25 3.02 18.75
N ASP A 159 -9.15 3.98 18.92
CA ASP A 159 -10.00 4.12 20.12
C ASP A 159 -10.78 2.82 20.41
N GLY A 160 -11.32 2.18 19.37
CA GLY A 160 -12.07 0.94 19.48
C GLY A 160 -11.25 -0.21 20.07
N TYR A 161 -9.93 -0.26 19.86
CA TYR A 161 -9.08 -1.28 20.49
C TYR A 161 -8.99 -1.10 22.01
N ALA A 162 -8.96 0.16 22.49
CA ALA A 162 -9.00 0.42 23.93
C ALA A 162 -10.34 -0.02 24.54
N TRP A 163 -11.45 0.26 23.86
CA TRP A 163 -12.78 -0.18 24.32
C TRP A 163 -12.92 -1.70 24.25
N ALA A 164 -12.45 -2.36 23.20
CA ALA A 164 -12.46 -3.82 23.10
C ALA A 164 -11.71 -4.46 24.30
N LYS A 165 -10.52 -3.94 24.65
CA LYS A 165 -9.75 -4.38 25.83
C LYS A 165 -10.50 -4.14 27.13
N ALA A 166 -11.23 -3.03 27.27
CA ALA A 166 -12.07 -2.76 28.45
C ALA A 166 -13.18 -3.80 28.61
N PHE A 167 -13.70 -4.35 27.51
CA PHE A 167 -14.60 -5.50 27.48
C PHE A 167 -13.89 -6.86 27.47
N ARG A 168 -12.60 -6.90 27.82
CA ARG A 168 -11.74 -8.10 27.96
C ARG A 168 -11.44 -8.83 26.66
N HIS A 169 -11.65 -8.19 25.51
CA HIS A 169 -11.24 -8.76 24.24
C HIS A 169 -9.73 -8.70 24.04
N THR A 170 -9.19 -9.76 23.48
CA THR A 170 -7.82 -9.82 23.00
C THR A 170 -7.68 -8.99 21.74
N VAL A 171 -6.70 -8.09 21.73
CA VAL A 171 -6.27 -7.38 20.53
C VAL A 171 -4.92 -7.95 20.12
N THR A 172 -4.87 -8.60 18.97
CA THR A 172 -3.64 -9.19 18.42
C THR A 172 -2.64 -8.08 18.06
N PRO A 173 -1.34 -8.38 17.94
CA PRO A 173 -0.34 -7.36 17.61
C PRO A 173 -0.70 -6.59 16.34
N LEU A 174 -0.76 -5.27 16.47
CA LEU A 174 -1.08 -4.36 15.37
C LEU A 174 0.19 -3.99 14.61
N PHE A 175 0.14 -4.00 13.27
CA PHE A 175 1.23 -3.54 12.43
C PHE A 175 0.71 -3.02 11.08
N PRO A 176 1.47 -2.11 10.41
CA PRO A 176 1.10 -1.62 9.08
C PRO A 176 1.12 -2.74 8.04
N SER A 177 0.07 -2.84 7.23
CA SER A 177 -0.03 -3.74 6.08
C SER A 177 -0.35 -2.93 4.83
N LEU A 178 0.11 -3.38 3.66
CA LEU A 178 0.00 -2.65 2.39
C LEU A 178 0.66 -1.26 2.50
N THR A 179 1.93 -1.26 2.85
CA THR A 179 2.72 -0.04 3.06
C THR A 179 3.99 -0.01 2.23
N ALA A 180 4.62 1.17 2.15
CA ALA A 180 5.90 1.36 1.49
C ALA A 180 7.04 0.71 2.27
N LEU A 181 7.93 0.04 1.55
CA LEU A 181 9.15 -0.55 2.09
C LEU A 181 10.35 0.31 1.71
N VAL A 182 11.16 0.66 2.69
CA VAL A 182 12.22 1.66 2.55
C VAL A 182 13.57 0.97 2.31
N PRO A 183 14.15 1.11 1.10
CA PRO A 183 15.50 0.63 0.84
C PRO A 183 16.55 1.44 1.62
N LYS A 184 17.66 0.79 1.98
CA LYS A 184 18.85 1.45 2.52
C LYS A 184 19.35 2.52 1.57
N GLY A 185 19.62 3.72 2.10
CA GLY A 185 20.01 4.86 1.27
C GLY A 185 18.85 5.55 0.54
N TYR A 186 17.59 5.18 0.80
CA TYR A 186 16.42 5.83 0.22
C TYR A 186 16.01 7.09 0.99
N LYS A 187 16.06 7.02 2.30
CA LYS A 187 15.77 8.12 3.22
C LYS A 187 17.02 8.59 3.95
N VAL A 188 17.06 9.86 4.34
CA VAL A 188 18.12 10.41 5.20
C VAL A 188 17.78 10.00 6.63
N LEU A 189 18.32 8.88 7.08
CA LEU A 189 18.10 8.35 8.41
C LEU A 189 19.11 8.96 9.39
N GLY A 190 18.63 9.22 10.62
CA GLY A 190 19.49 9.52 11.78
C GLY A 190 20.10 8.25 12.36
N GLU A 191 20.55 8.34 13.60
CA GLU A 191 21.00 7.16 14.35
C GLU A 191 19.88 6.12 14.46
N PRO A 192 20.20 4.83 14.40
CA PRO A 192 19.21 3.77 14.53
C PRO A 192 18.47 3.86 15.86
N ASP A 193 17.15 3.85 15.82
CA ASP A 193 16.29 3.78 17.00
C ASP A 193 15.56 2.43 17.01
N GLU A 194 16.07 1.51 17.81
CA GLU A 194 15.53 0.15 17.93
C GLU A 194 14.08 0.13 18.45
N SER A 195 13.67 1.18 19.20
CA SER A 195 12.28 1.28 19.70
C SER A 195 11.26 1.43 18.60
N LEU A 196 11.66 2.00 17.45
CA LEU A 196 10.81 2.18 16.27
C LEU A 196 10.61 0.89 15.45
N LYS A 197 11.37 -0.18 15.75
CA LYS A 197 11.21 -1.49 15.10
C LYS A 197 11.10 -1.42 13.56
N GLY A 198 11.96 -0.60 12.94
CA GLY A 198 11.97 -0.40 11.49
C GLY A 198 10.94 0.60 10.94
N HIS A 199 10.15 1.26 11.78
CA HIS A 199 9.25 2.33 11.34
C HIS A 199 10.06 3.57 10.92
N ILE A 200 9.82 4.05 9.71
CA ILE A 200 10.40 5.27 9.16
C ILE A 200 9.25 6.22 8.81
N HIS A 201 9.23 7.40 9.43
CA HIS A 201 8.15 8.36 9.20
C HIS A 201 8.11 8.80 7.72
N ARG A 202 6.92 8.94 7.18
CA ARG A 202 6.70 9.34 5.78
C ARG A 202 7.46 10.61 5.39
N GLU A 203 7.48 11.61 6.27
CA GLU A 203 8.10 12.92 6.02
C GLU A 203 9.62 12.92 6.16
N THR A 204 10.26 11.81 6.57
CA THR A 204 11.71 11.70 6.56
C THR A 204 12.24 12.04 5.15
N PRO A 205 13.19 12.98 5.02
CA PRO A 205 13.68 13.44 3.72
C PRO A 205 14.25 12.30 2.88
N MET A 206 14.03 12.37 1.57
CA MET A 206 14.64 11.45 0.61
C MET A 206 16.09 11.86 0.33
N THR A 207 16.92 10.88 -0.03
CA THR A 207 18.25 11.15 -0.59
C THR A 207 18.14 11.61 -2.05
N VAL A 208 19.17 12.26 -2.57
CA VAL A 208 19.21 12.68 -3.99
C VAL A 208 19.03 11.51 -4.95
N GLY A 209 19.61 10.34 -4.61
CA GLY A 209 19.45 9.13 -5.43
C GLY A 209 18.03 8.59 -5.44
N ALA A 210 17.33 8.67 -4.31
CA ALA A 210 15.94 8.26 -4.19
C ALA A 210 14.98 9.23 -4.89
N GLU A 211 15.23 10.54 -4.80
CA GLU A 211 14.45 11.55 -5.55
C GLU A 211 14.49 11.27 -7.06
N ALA A 212 15.62 10.78 -7.57
CA ALA A 212 15.76 10.40 -8.98
C ALA A 212 14.96 9.13 -9.35
N LEU A 213 14.54 8.30 -8.38
CA LEU A 213 13.67 7.13 -8.59
C LEU A 213 12.19 7.46 -8.41
N LYS A 214 11.87 8.52 -7.68
CA LYS A 214 10.49 8.88 -7.34
C LYS A 214 9.63 9.07 -8.58
N GLY A 215 8.49 8.38 -8.61
CA GLY A 215 7.54 8.39 -9.71
C GLY A 215 7.81 7.33 -10.79
N ALA A 216 8.96 6.64 -10.75
CA ALA A 216 9.21 5.53 -11.66
C ALA A 216 8.25 4.36 -11.38
N LYS A 217 7.64 3.84 -12.44
CA LYS A 217 6.71 2.71 -12.41
C LYS A 217 7.26 1.58 -13.26
N LEU A 218 7.54 0.47 -12.61
CA LEU A 218 8.01 -0.76 -13.26
C LEU A 218 6.81 -1.66 -13.52
N LYS A 219 6.65 -2.07 -14.77
CA LYS A 219 5.57 -2.98 -15.17
C LYS A 219 6.11 -4.35 -15.50
N ASN A 220 5.34 -5.39 -15.07
CA ASN A 220 5.63 -6.79 -15.40
C ASN A 220 7.07 -7.18 -15.01
N VAL A 221 7.48 -6.88 -13.78
CA VAL A 221 8.77 -7.27 -13.20
C VAL A 221 8.60 -8.42 -12.20
N ASN A 222 9.68 -9.16 -11.92
CA ASN A 222 9.72 -10.06 -10.78
C ASN A 222 10.35 -9.33 -9.59
N LEU A 223 9.67 -9.37 -8.45
CA LEU A 223 10.20 -8.95 -7.16
C LEU A 223 10.42 -10.19 -6.29
N SER A 224 11.65 -10.52 -6.00
CA SER A 224 12.02 -11.59 -5.07
C SER A 224 12.34 -11.02 -3.71
N VAL A 225 11.74 -11.57 -2.67
CA VAL A 225 11.94 -11.21 -1.26
C VAL A 225 12.73 -12.30 -0.57
N THR A 226 13.81 -11.93 0.10
CA THR A 226 14.60 -12.83 0.94
C THR A 226 14.61 -12.31 2.37
N ILE A 227 14.29 -13.16 3.35
CA ILE A 227 14.30 -12.86 4.78
C ILE A 227 15.39 -13.73 5.43
N ASP A 228 16.31 -13.11 6.17
CA ASP A 228 17.44 -13.76 6.87
C ASP A 228 18.28 -14.71 6.00
N GLY A 229 18.40 -14.41 4.71
CA GLY A 229 19.16 -15.25 3.78
C GLY A 229 18.48 -16.57 3.39
N GLY A 230 17.22 -16.75 3.73
CA GLY A 230 16.42 -17.91 3.33
C GLY A 230 16.12 -17.97 1.83
N SER A 231 15.30 -18.93 1.43
CA SER A 231 14.88 -19.06 0.03
C SER A 231 14.07 -17.84 -0.43
N PRO A 232 14.35 -17.28 -1.61
CA PRO A 232 13.61 -16.16 -2.12
C PRO A 232 12.17 -16.55 -2.51
N GLU A 233 11.21 -15.71 -2.15
CA GLU A 233 9.84 -15.80 -2.63
C GLU A 233 9.62 -14.73 -3.68
N THR A 234 9.18 -15.13 -4.87
CA THR A 234 9.08 -14.23 -6.04
C THR A 234 7.63 -13.95 -6.40
N GLU A 235 7.32 -12.67 -6.59
CA GLU A 235 6.04 -12.16 -7.05
C GLU A 235 6.21 -11.44 -8.39
N PHE A 236 5.28 -11.67 -9.33
CA PHE A 236 5.27 -11.02 -10.64
C PHE A 236 4.23 -9.92 -10.70
N GLY A 237 4.59 -8.75 -11.23
CA GLY A 237 3.66 -7.65 -11.45
C GLY A 237 4.31 -6.28 -11.44
N ASP A 238 3.53 -5.26 -11.05
CA ASP A 238 3.95 -3.87 -11.10
C ASP A 238 4.53 -3.42 -9.75
N VAL A 239 5.61 -2.63 -9.82
CA VAL A 239 6.31 -2.03 -8.68
C VAL A 239 6.44 -0.52 -8.91
N ASP A 240 6.10 0.28 -7.92
CA ASP A 240 6.20 1.74 -7.96
C ASP A 240 7.28 2.22 -6.98
N PHE A 241 8.11 3.18 -7.41
CA PHE A 241 9.00 3.95 -6.52
C PHE A 241 8.31 5.26 -6.16
N THR A 242 8.13 5.50 -4.87
CA THR A 242 7.40 6.67 -4.35
C THR A 242 8.23 7.44 -3.33
N ASP A 243 7.68 8.51 -2.77
CA ASP A 243 8.28 9.21 -1.64
C ASP A 243 8.35 8.35 -0.37
N GLY A 244 7.54 7.31 -0.26
CA GLY A 244 7.57 6.34 0.84
C GLY A 244 8.62 5.24 0.68
N GLY A 245 9.01 4.90 -0.55
CA GLY A 245 9.88 3.77 -0.86
C GLY A 245 9.36 2.93 -2.02
N ILE A 246 9.51 1.62 -1.91
CA ILE A 246 8.99 0.63 -2.86
C ILE A 246 7.56 0.28 -2.50
N GLU A 247 6.65 0.50 -3.43
CA GLU A 247 5.20 0.28 -3.35
C GLU A 247 4.67 -0.39 -4.62
N GLY A 248 3.39 -0.13 -4.92
CA GLY A 248 2.68 -0.70 -6.06
C GLY A 248 2.05 -2.06 -5.72
N PRO A 249 1.36 -2.69 -6.67
CA PRO A 249 0.64 -3.93 -6.42
C PRO A 249 1.49 -5.02 -5.78
N VAL A 250 2.66 -5.29 -6.33
CA VAL A 250 3.58 -6.31 -5.78
C VAL A 250 4.23 -5.83 -4.49
N GLY A 251 4.66 -4.56 -4.42
CA GLY A 251 5.25 -3.98 -3.21
C GLY A 251 4.30 -4.08 -2.01
N PHE A 252 3.02 -3.77 -2.21
CA PHE A 252 1.99 -3.91 -1.18
C PHE A 252 1.77 -5.38 -0.80
N HIS A 253 1.68 -6.28 -1.77
CA HIS A 253 1.46 -7.70 -1.51
C HIS A 253 2.54 -8.31 -0.62
N VAL A 254 3.81 -7.98 -0.85
CA VAL A 254 4.92 -8.48 -0.04
C VAL A 254 5.10 -7.72 1.29
N SER A 255 4.54 -6.50 1.43
CA SER A 255 4.83 -5.61 2.55
C SER A 255 4.46 -6.21 3.90
N ARG A 256 3.33 -6.93 4.00
CA ARG A 256 2.86 -7.53 5.25
C ARG A 256 3.91 -8.45 5.90
N ARG A 257 4.49 -9.36 5.12
CA ARG A 257 5.52 -10.29 5.61
C ARG A 257 6.84 -9.58 5.92
N CYS A 258 7.20 -8.58 5.09
CA CYS A 258 8.41 -7.80 5.29
C CYS A 258 8.33 -6.93 6.56
N VAL A 259 7.21 -6.25 6.80
CA VAL A 259 6.98 -5.46 8.02
C VAL A 259 7.09 -6.34 9.26
N LYS A 260 6.41 -7.51 9.25
CA LYS A 260 6.47 -8.44 10.37
C LYS A 260 7.90 -8.93 10.65
N ALA A 261 8.66 -9.23 9.59
CA ALA A 261 10.06 -9.63 9.69
C ALA A 261 10.94 -8.50 10.26
N LEU A 262 10.82 -7.28 9.72
CA LEU A 262 11.57 -6.11 10.21
C LEU A 262 11.26 -5.78 11.67
N MET A 263 10.01 -5.83 12.08
CA MET A 263 9.60 -5.62 13.48
C MET A 263 10.18 -6.65 14.45
N ASN A 264 10.51 -7.85 13.94
CA ASN A 264 11.17 -8.92 14.70
C ASN A 264 12.72 -8.87 14.59
N GLY A 265 13.28 -7.84 13.94
CA GLY A 265 14.72 -7.68 13.80
C GLY A 265 15.35 -8.50 12.67
N SER A 266 14.55 -9.14 11.80
CA SER A 266 15.03 -9.89 10.66
C SER A 266 15.58 -8.98 9.56
N LYS A 267 16.56 -9.49 8.80
CA LYS A 267 17.10 -8.81 7.61
C LYS A 267 16.22 -9.12 6.41
N VAL A 268 15.81 -8.08 5.70
CA VAL A 268 14.97 -8.19 4.50
C VAL A 268 15.73 -7.63 3.31
N SER A 269 15.75 -8.37 2.22
CA SER A 269 16.33 -7.90 0.95
C SER A 269 15.41 -8.20 -0.23
N PHE A 270 15.46 -7.30 -1.21
CA PHE A 270 14.76 -7.41 -2.48
C PHE A 270 15.72 -7.61 -3.63
N SER A 271 15.29 -8.39 -4.62
CA SER A 271 15.88 -8.49 -5.94
C SER A 271 14.80 -8.21 -6.98
N LEU A 272 15.04 -7.23 -7.86
CA LEU A 272 14.16 -6.89 -8.98
C LEU A 272 14.76 -7.42 -10.27
N ASP A 273 14.02 -8.32 -10.95
CA ASP A 273 14.27 -8.69 -12.34
C ASP A 273 13.40 -7.81 -13.26
N LEU A 274 14.04 -6.89 -13.97
CA LEU A 274 13.36 -5.97 -14.88
C LEU A 274 13.03 -6.59 -16.24
N LYS A 275 13.49 -7.82 -16.50
CA LYS A 275 13.34 -8.54 -17.77
C LYS A 275 13.02 -10.03 -17.54
N PRO A 276 11.94 -10.36 -16.79
CA PRO A 276 11.69 -11.74 -16.36
C PRO A 276 11.52 -12.75 -17.50
N GLY A 277 11.02 -12.29 -18.66
CA GLY A 277 10.84 -13.15 -19.83
C GLY A 277 12.10 -13.39 -20.68
N VAL A 278 13.26 -12.82 -20.30
CA VAL A 278 14.49 -12.91 -21.11
C VAL A 278 15.62 -13.54 -20.29
N PRO A 279 16.23 -14.66 -20.72
CA PRO A 279 17.40 -15.24 -20.07
C PRO A 279 18.59 -14.29 -20.04
N LEU A 280 19.48 -14.43 -19.05
CA LEU A 280 20.64 -13.56 -18.87
C LEU A 280 21.58 -13.56 -20.09
N GLU A 281 21.81 -14.71 -20.68
CA GLU A 281 22.68 -14.89 -21.84
C GLU A 281 22.13 -14.13 -23.06
N GLU A 282 20.84 -14.25 -23.31
CA GLU A 282 20.15 -13.56 -24.41
C GLU A 282 20.14 -12.03 -24.17
N LEU A 283 19.85 -11.60 -22.95
CA LEU A 283 19.88 -10.18 -22.58
C LEU A 283 21.29 -9.62 -22.76
N SER A 284 22.33 -10.35 -22.34
CA SER A 284 23.73 -9.94 -22.49
C SER A 284 24.12 -9.80 -23.95
N ALA A 285 23.74 -10.76 -24.80
CA ALA A 285 23.99 -10.71 -26.24
C ALA A 285 23.29 -9.49 -26.87
N ARG A 286 22.01 -9.28 -26.55
CA ARG A 286 21.23 -8.13 -27.03
C ARG A 286 21.84 -6.79 -26.62
N ILE A 287 22.29 -6.66 -25.37
CA ILE A 287 22.94 -5.43 -24.87
C ILE A 287 24.22 -5.14 -25.65
N ARG A 288 25.05 -6.14 -25.95
CA ARG A 288 26.27 -5.98 -26.76
C ARG A 288 25.95 -5.53 -28.18
N THR A 289 24.97 -6.17 -28.82
CA THR A 289 24.49 -5.77 -30.15
C THR A 289 24.02 -4.31 -30.19
N LEU A 290 23.14 -3.93 -29.22
CA LEU A 290 22.67 -2.55 -29.13
C LEU A 290 23.80 -1.54 -28.86
N TRP A 291 24.80 -1.92 -28.07
CA TRP A 291 25.96 -1.09 -27.78
C TRP A 291 26.79 -0.86 -29.06
N ASP A 292 27.02 -1.91 -29.85
CA ASP A 292 27.77 -1.81 -31.12
C ASP A 292 27.01 -1.01 -32.16
N GLU A 293 25.69 -1.16 -32.26
CA GLU A 293 24.82 -0.33 -33.08
C GLU A 293 24.97 1.16 -32.74
N ILE A 294 24.87 1.51 -31.42
CA ILE A 294 25.00 2.91 -30.97
C ILE A 294 26.38 3.45 -31.27
N ARG A 295 27.45 2.69 -31.08
CA ARG A 295 28.83 3.10 -31.36
C ARG A 295 29.07 3.34 -32.87
N ASN A 296 28.45 2.55 -33.71
CA ASN A 296 28.64 2.57 -35.15
C ASN A 296 27.65 3.49 -35.89
N ASP A 297 26.63 4.02 -35.19
CA ASP A 297 25.66 4.95 -35.78
C ASP A 297 26.38 6.23 -36.25
N PRO A 298 26.29 6.62 -37.57
CA PRO A 298 26.90 7.85 -38.07
C PRO A 298 26.49 9.09 -37.27
N ARG A 299 25.28 9.15 -36.78
CA ARG A 299 24.77 10.25 -35.93
C ARG A 299 25.53 10.36 -34.61
N SER A 300 26.01 9.26 -34.08
CA SER A 300 26.85 9.23 -32.86
C SER A 300 28.23 9.89 -33.11
N ARG A 301 28.72 9.86 -34.33
CA ARG A 301 30.00 10.46 -34.73
C ARG A 301 29.90 11.94 -35.07
N GLN A 302 28.73 12.43 -35.45
CA GLN A 302 28.51 13.82 -35.96
C GLN A 302 27.74 14.71 -34.97
N TRP A 303 27.45 14.21 -33.77
CA TRP A 303 26.64 14.94 -32.78
C TRP A 303 27.30 16.27 -32.40
N LYS A 304 26.51 17.36 -32.42
CA LYS A 304 26.89 18.72 -32.03
C LYS A 304 28.34 19.12 -32.37
N ASP A 305 28.54 19.83 -33.43
CA ASP A 305 29.80 20.39 -33.88
C ASP A 305 30.88 19.37 -34.35
N GLY A 306 30.49 18.20 -34.82
CA GLY A 306 31.40 17.19 -35.34
C GLY A 306 32.21 16.44 -34.29
N ARG A 307 31.83 16.55 -32.97
CA ARG A 307 32.60 15.96 -31.86
C ARG A 307 32.19 14.55 -31.48
N GLY A 308 31.11 14.04 -32.03
CA GLY A 308 30.53 12.77 -31.60
C GLY A 308 29.94 12.81 -30.17
N ILE A 309 29.10 11.83 -29.83
CA ILE A 309 28.58 11.65 -28.45
C ILE A 309 29.64 10.95 -27.57
N ASN A 310 29.70 11.32 -26.32
CA ASN A 310 30.60 10.68 -25.35
C ASN A 310 30.03 9.38 -24.81
N GLY A 311 30.85 8.57 -24.12
CA GLY A 311 30.44 7.29 -23.56
C GLY A 311 29.27 7.40 -22.55
N LYS A 312 29.14 8.52 -21.84
CA LYS A 312 28.01 8.79 -20.92
C LYS A 312 26.70 8.94 -21.69
N GLU A 313 26.74 9.67 -22.81
CA GLU A 313 25.59 9.89 -23.69
C GLU A 313 25.15 8.57 -24.36
N MET A 314 26.14 7.80 -24.90
CA MET A 314 25.89 6.46 -25.47
C MET A 314 25.25 5.52 -24.44
N TYR A 315 25.72 5.53 -23.19
CA TYR A 315 25.14 4.74 -22.10
C TYR A 315 23.68 5.13 -21.84
N ARG A 316 23.37 6.43 -21.82
CA ARG A 316 21.99 6.91 -21.64
C ARG A 316 21.07 6.44 -22.78
N ILE A 317 21.56 6.47 -24.03
CA ILE A 317 20.82 5.97 -25.20
C ILE A 317 20.58 4.46 -25.07
N LEU A 318 21.59 3.69 -24.65
CA LEU A 318 21.45 2.25 -24.40
C LEU A 318 20.38 1.97 -23.36
N LEU A 319 20.40 2.67 -22.22
CA LEU A 319 19.39 2.52 -21.19
C LEU A 319 17.98 2.84 -21.71
N GLY A 320 17.81 3.88 -22.54
CA GLY A 320 16.52 4.23 -23.16
C GLY A 320 15.95 3.16 -24.09
N LYS A 321 16.79 2.24 -24.60
CA LYS A 321 16.35 1.06 -25.36
C LYS A 321 15.97 -0.13 -24.45
N LEU A 322 16.37 -0.08 -23.18
CA LEU A 322 16.22 -1.19 -22.23
C LEU A 322 15.17 -0.94 -21.15
N MET A 323 14.88 0.33 -20.82
CA MET A 323 13.96 0.71 -19.74
C MET A 323 13.24 2.04 -20.04
N PRO A 324 12.14 2.36 -19.31
CA PRO A 324 11.49 3.67 -19.39
C PRO A 324 12.45 4.81 -19.04
N TRP A 325 12.30 5.95 -19.73
CA TRP A 325 13.18 7.11 -19.57
C TRP A 325 13.15 7.69 -18.15
N GLU A 326 12.01 7.60 -17.49
CA GLU A 326 11.80 8.07 -16.12
C GLU A 326 12.64 7.31 -15.09
N LEU A 327 12.98 6.05 -15.38
CA LEU A 327 13.78 5.20 -14.51
C LEU A 327 15.28 5.50 -14.62
N ILE A 328 15.75 6.00 -15.78
CA ILE A 328 17.19 6.11 -16.10
C ILE A 328 17.97 6.92 -15.07
N PRO A 329 17.53 8.12 -14.62
CA PRO A 329 18.30 8.91 -13.66
C PRO A 329 18.50 8.16 -12.33
N GLY A 330 17.44 7.55 -11.83
CA GLY A 330 17.48 6.76 -10.60
C GLY A 330 18.32 5.49 -10.74
N PHE A 331 18.13 4.75 -11.83
CA PHE A 331 18.93 3.55 -12.10
C PHE A 331 20.43 3.85 -12.16
N GLN A 332 20.84 4.96 -12.81
CA GLN A 332 22.23 5.40 -12.87
C GLN A 332 22.76 5.83 -11.49
N ALA A 333 21.97 6.54 -10.69
CA ALA A 333 22.36 6.99 -9.36
C ALA A 333 22.58 5.80 -8.39
N TRP A 334 21.76 4.76 -8.52
CA TRP A 334 21.82 3.56 -7.68
C TRP A 334 22.83 2.52 -8.16
N ASN A 335 23.32 2.63 -9.41
CA ASN A 335 24.27 1.68 -9.99
C ASN A 335 25.46 2.43 -10.64
N PRO A 336 26.21 3.22 -9.84
CA PRO A 336 27.30 4.07 -10.37
C PRO A 336 28.45 3.25 -10.98
N ASP A 337 28.61 2.01 -10.56
CA ASP A 337 29.70 1.12 -11.01
C ASP A 337 29.55 0.62 -12.44
N ILE A 338 28.37 0.77 -13.06
CA ILE A 338 28.15 0.35 -14.44
C ILE A 338 28.85 1.31 -15.42
N LEU A 339 28.93 2.61 -15.08
CA LEU A 339 29.62 3.62 -15.88
C LEU A 339 30.88 4.12 -15.16
N LYS A 340 32.05 3.66 -15.56
CA LYS A 340 33.33 4.10 -14.99
C LYS A 340 33.93 5.27 -15.75
N THR A 341 34.40 6.26 -15.04
CA THR A 341 35.26 7.33 -15.60
C THR A 341 36.68 6.79 -15.70
N ILE A 342 37.26 6.83 -16.90
CA ILE A 342 38.65 6.45 -17.13
C ILE A 342 39.49 7.72 -16.95
N PRO A 343 40.49 7.73 -16.01
CA PRO A 343 41.39 8.86 -15.86
C PRO A 343 42.12 9.16 -17.16
N SER A 344 42.29 10.44 -17.47
CA SER A 344 43.08 10.87 -18.65
C SER A 344 44.56 10.41 -18.55
N LYS A 345 45.24 10.27 -19.65
CA LYS A 345 46.69 9.92 -19.64
C LYS A 345 47.51 10.83 -18.73
N ASN A 346 47.18 12.11 -18.68
CA ASN A 346 47.88 13.10 -17.85
C ASN A 346 47.64 12.94 -16.35
N GLU A 347 46.44 12.46 -15.94
CA GLU A 347 46.14 12.15 -14.55
C GLU A 347 46.84 10.84 -14.09
N ARG A 348 47.13 9.90 -15.02
CA ARG A 348 47.86 8.66 -14.75
C ARG A 348 49.35 8.88 -14.51
N MET A 349 49.93 9.97 -15.03
CA MET A 349 51.38 10.24 -14.96
C MET A 349 51.81 11.15 -13.82
N GLY A 350 50.87 11.50 -12.88
CA GLY A 350 51.25 12.22 -11.66
C GLY A 350 51.98 13.54 -11.86
N VAL A 351 51.78 14.24 -12.97
CA VAL A 351 52.45 15.53 -13.23
C VAL A 351 51.87 16.62 -12.36
N GLN A 352 52.47 16.79 -11.18
CA GLN A 352 52.31 17.99 -10.37
C GLN A 352 53.17 19.13 -11.02
N GLY A 353 52.52 20.18 -11.41
CA GLY A 353 53.22 21.42 -11.75
C GLY A 353 53.11 21.87 -13.21
N GLY A 354 52.10 22.64 -13.51
CA GLY A 354 52.00 23.40 -14.74
C GLY A 354 50.77 24.32 -14.75
N ARG A 355 50.99 25.63 -14.88
CA ARG A 355 49.98 26.70 -14.87
C ARG A 355 48.65 26.27 -15.46
N ARG A 356 47.57 26.35 -14.70
CA ARG A 356 46.19 26.19 -15.14
C ARG A 356 45.90 27.17 -16.30
N ARG A 357 46.02 26.73 -17.57
CA ARG A 357 45.33 27.36 -18.69
C ARG A 357 43.86 26.95 -18.57
N PHE A 358 43.03 27.91 -18.22
CA PHE A 358 41.58 27.81 -18.44
C PHE A 358 41.36 27.62 -19.95
N GLY A 359 40.99 26.43 -20.37
CA GLY A 359 40.66 26.19 -21.76
C GLY A 359 40.66 24.71 -22.10
N ARG A 360 39.47 24.16 -22.28
CA ARG A 360 39.04 22.85 -22.78
C ARG A 360 39.05 21.73 -21.79
N ASP A 361 37.81 21.32 -21.41
CA ASP A 361 37.49 20.06 -20.74
C ASP A 361 38.36 18.94 -21.34
N ALA A 362 39.30 18.45 -20.55
CA ALA A 362 39.98 17.20 -20.86
C ALA A 362 38.88 16.15 -20.97
N ARG A 363 38.66 15.61 -22.18
CA ARG A 363 37.56 14.65 -22.44
C ARG A 363 37.72 13.47 -21.50
N ARG A 364 36.91 13.41 -20.47
CA ARG A 364 36.80 12.22 -19.65
C ARG A 364 36.35 11.08 -20.53
N SER A 365 37.13 10.01 -20.58
CA SER A 365 36.76 8.78 -21.24
C SER A 365 35.89 7.96 -20.30
N TYR A 366 34.91 7.24 -20.82
CA TYR A 366 33.98 6.45 -20.05
C TYR A 366 33.98 5.01 -20.56
N GLU A 367 33.95 4.05 -19.63
CA GLU A 367 33.78 2.64 -19.91
C GLU A 367 32.45 2.17 -19.35
N VAL A 368 31.64 1.52 -20.19
CA VAL A 368 30.36 0.91 -19.77
C VAL A 368 30.57 -0.58 -19.57
N ARG A 369 30.27 -1.06 -18.37
CA ARG A 369 30.37 -2.47 -17.99
C ARG A 369 29.10 -3.21 -18.40
N LEU A 370 29.04 -3.64 -19.67
CA LEU A 370 27.83 -4.25 -20.26
C LEU A 370 27.38 -5.53 -19.54
N ASP A 371 28.32 -6.35 -19.08
CA ASP A 371 28.00 -7.59 -18.35
C ASP A 371 27.42 -7.29 -16.98
N LEU A 372 27.90 -6.23 -16.29
CA LEU A 372 27.34 -5.77 -15.04
C LEU A 372 25.94 -5.19 -15.25
N LEU A 373 25.74 -4.43 -16.35
CA LEU A 373 24.42 -3.91 -16.74
C LEU A 373 23.40 -5.05 -16.90
N ALA A 374 23.77 -6.10 -17.66
CA ALA A 374 22.89 -7.26 -17.88
C ALA A 374 22.52 -7.94 -16.56
N LYS A 375 23.51 -8.19 -15.69
CA LYS A 375 23.29 -8.79 -14.37
C LYS A 375 22.38 -7.90 -13.51
N THR A 376 22.62 -6.60 -13.47
CA THR A 376 21.82 -5.66 -12.69
C THR A 376 20.36 -5.59 -13.20
N LEU A 377 20.13 -5.68 -14.49
CA LEU A 377 18.77 -5.71 -15.04
C LEU A 377 18.01 -7.00 -14.64
N LYS A 378 18.71 -8.08 -14.36
CA LYS A 378 18.15 -9.36 -13.90
C LYS A 378 18.09 -9.50 -12.39
N ASP A 379 18.90 -8.74 -11.65
CA ASP A 379 19.07 -8.87 -10.20
C ASP A 379 19.46 -7.50 -9.61
N TRP A 380 18.52 -6.56 -9.63
CA TRP A 380 18.72 -5.25 -9.02
C TRP A 380 18.34 -5.30 -7.54
N ARG A 381 19.36 -5.26 -6.69
CA ARG A 381 19.24 -5.58 -5.26
C ARG A 381 19.04 -4.34 -4.39
N PHE A 382 18.19 -4.53 -3.37
CA PHE A 382 17.92 -3.55 -2.30
C PHE A 382 17.92 -4.24 -0.95
N GLU A 383 18.69 -3.73 0.00
CA GLU A 383 18.52 -4.03 1.43
C GLU A 383 17.35 -3.18 1.94
N ILE A 384 16.34 -3.79 2.56
CA ILE A 384 15.19 -3.09 3.12
C ILE A 384 15.45 -2.86 4.59
N VAL A 385 15.49 -1.58 4.99
CA VAL A 385 15.86 -1.17 6.36
C VAL A 385 14.66 -0.72 7.19
N GLY A 386 13.49 -0.57 6.56
CA GLY A 386 12.30 -0.14 7.27
C GLY A 386 11.06 -0.06 6.38
N PHE A 387 10.00 0.46 6.96
CA PHE A 387 8.70 0.64 6.33
C PHE A 387 8.05 1.95 6.80
N VAL A 388 7.15 2.50 5.99
CA VAL A 388 6.33 3.66 6.40
C VAL A 388 5.18 3.20 7.28
N GLY A 389 4.89 3.96 8.33
CA GLY A 389 3.91 3.59 9.34
C GLY A 389 2.45 3.79 8.95
N TYR A 390 1.61 3.93 10.00
CA TYR A 390 0.16 4.05 9.83
C TYR A 390 -0.28 5.31 9.09
N GLU A 391 0.55 6.33 9.05
CA GLU A 391 0.32 7.57 8.31
C GLU A 391 0.20 7.36 6.79
N ARG A 392 0.63 6.21 6.28
CA ARG A 392 0.59 5.88 4.85
C ARG A 392 0.08 4.48 4.52
N CYS A 393 0.13 3.53 5.43
CA CYS A 393 -0.34 2.18 5.13
C CYS A 393 -1.83 2.16 4.78
N VAL A 394 -2.22 1.27 3.88
CA VAL A 394 -3.61 1.19 3.42
C VAL A 394 -4.51 0.55 4.48
N ILE A 395 -3.99 -0.44 5.20
CA ILE A 395 -4.74 -1.23 6.19
C ILE A 395 -3.88 -1.54 7.41
N THR A 396 -4.53 -1.68 8.56
CA THR A 396 -3.95 -2.23 9.79
C THR A 396 -4.09 -3.74 9.78
N ALA A 397 -3.00 -4.47 9.95
CA ALA A 397 -3.02 -5.90 10.27
C ALA A 397 -3.06 -6.10 11.78
N GLY A 398 -3.65 -7.22 12.22
CA GLY A 398 -4.03 -7.42 13.62
C GLY A 398 -5.36 -6.74 13.95
N GLY A 399 -5.84 -6.89 15.18
CA GLY A 399 -7.11 -6.35 15.61
C GLY A 399 -7.76 -7.16 16.72
N VAL A 400 -9.05 -6.93 16.95
CA VAL A 400 -9.85 -7.74 17.87
C VAL A 400 -9.88 -9.18 17.38
N SER A 401 -9.49 -10.13 18.26
CA SER A 401 -9.40 -11.54 17.92
C SER A 401 -10.73 -12.08 17.40
N THR A 402 -10.71 -12.62 16.19
CA THR A 402 -11.89 -13.26 15.58
C THR A 402 -12.33 -14.51 16.31
N ASP A 403 -11.48 -15.12 17.14
CA ASP A 403 -11.84 -16.27 17.96
C ASP A 403 -12.84 -15.90 19.07
N GLU A 404 -12.89 -14.62 19.47
CA GLU A 404 -13.77 -14.10 20.51
C GLU A 404 -15.04 -13.44 19.95
N VAL A 405 -15.25 -13.52 18.64
CA VAL A 405 -16.40 -12.99 17.93
C VAL A 405 -17.13 -14.11 17.17
N THR A 406 -18.44 -14.07 17.18
CA THR A 406 -19.28 -15.06 16.51
C THR A 406 -19.38 -14.76 15.02
N ALA A 407 -18.79 -15.58 14.15
CA ALA A 407 -18.70 -15.37 12.71
C ALA A 407 -20.06 -15.20 11.99
N LYS A 408 -21.15 -15.76 12.55
CA LYS A 408 -22.50 -15.71 11.96
C LYS A 408 -23.32 -14.48 12.37
N THR A 409 -22.86 -13.71 13.38
CA THR A 409 -23.60 -12.56 13.91
C THR A 409 -22.71 -11.33 14.10
N MET A 410 -21.39 -11.50 14.10
CA MET A 410 -20.41 -10.49 14.49
C MET A 410 -20.52 -10.07 15.97
N GLU A 411 -21.25 -10.81 16.79
CA GLU A 411 -21.43 -10.57 18.22
C GLU A 411 -20.24 -11.08 19.02
N SER A 412 -19.85 -10.33 20.04
CA SER A 412 -18.89 -10.74 21.05
C SER A 412 -19.34 -12.02 21.76
N LYS A 413 -18.43 -12.99 21.89
CA LYS A 413 -18.66 -14.18 22.75
C LYS A 413 -18.49 -13.88 24.23
N LEU A 414 -17.88 -12.73 24.58
CA LEU A 414 -17.54 -12.33 25.94
C LEU A 414 -18.58 -11.38 26.55
N THR A 415 -19.20 -10.55 25.72
CA THR A 415 -20.15 -9.52 26.15
C THR A 415 -21.38 -9.55 25.24
N PRO A 416 -22.48 -10.14 25.64
CA PRO A 416 -23.72 -10.16 24.87
C PRO A 416 -24.18 -8.74 24.51
N GLY A 417 -24.64 -8.54 23.29
CA GLY A 417 -25.08 -7.24 22.78
C GLY A 417 -23.96 -6.31 22.27
N LEU A 418 -22.69 -6.71 22.40
CA LEU A 418 -21.55 -6.01 21.81
C LEU A 418 -21.20 -6.66 20.46
N TYR A 419 -21.00 -5.84 19.42
CA TYR A 419 -20.66 -6.30 18.08
C TYR A 419 -19.42 -5.58 17.55
N PHE A 420 -18.67 -6.26 16.67
CA PHE A 420 -17.50 -5.69 15.99
C PHE A 420 -17.63 -5.91 14.49
N CYS A 421 -17.21 -4.91 13.68
CA CYS A 421 -17.18 -5.04 12.22
C CYS A 421 -16.13 -4.18 11.55
N GLY A 422 -15.70 -4.59 10.36
CA GLY A 422 -14.70 -3.88 9.58
C GLY A 422 -13.27 -4.05 10.11
N GLU A 423 -12.41 -3.10 9.81
CA GLU A 423 -10.96 -3.15 10.05
C GLU A 423 -10.55 -3.20 11.53
N ILE A 424 -11.46 -3.03 12.47
CA ILE A 424 -11.16 -3.25 13.89
C ILE A 424 -10.92 -4.73 14.21
N LEU A 425 -11.49 -5.63 13.44
CA LEU A 425 -11.28 -7.08 13.56
C LEU A 425 -9.91 -7.47 13.03
N ASP A 426 -9.32 -8.54 13.60
CA ASP A 426 -8.11 -9.14 13.06
C ASP A 426 -8.40 -9.81 11.71
N MET A 427 -8.60 -8.98 10.70
CA MET A 427 -8.82 -9.39 9.32
C MET A 427 -8.29 -8.32 8.36
N ASP A 428 -7.16 -8.54 7.77
CA ASP A 428 -6.61 -7.72 6.69
C ASP A 428 -6.58 -8.50 5.37
N CYS A 429 -6.77 -7.78 4.27
CA CYS A 429 -6.81 -8.37 2.94
C CYS A 429 -5.82 -7.66 2.01
N ASP A 430 -5.57 -8.26 0.85
CA ASP A 430 -4.83 -7.65 -0.24
C ASP A 430 -5.51 -6.39 -0.77
N THR A 431 -4.79 -5.63 -1.61
CA THR A 431 -5.40 -4.56 -2.41
C THR A 431 -6.31 -5.13 -3.47
N GLY A 432 -7.37 -4.41 -3.86
CA GLY A 432 -8.24 -4.82 -4.95
C GLY A 432 -9.73 -4.85 -4.64
N GLY A 433 -10.18 -4.15 -3.59
CA GLY A 433 -11.60 -4.10 -3.18
C GLY A 433 -11.95 -5.04 -2.04
N TYR A 434 -11.06 -5.96 -1.67
CA TYR A 434 -11.30 -6.99 -0.66
C TYR A 434 -11.56 -6.44 0.74
N ASN A 435 -10.75 -5.46 1.19
CA ASN A 435 -10.87 -4.85 2.52
C ASN A 435 -12.21 -4.13 2.71
N LEU A 436 -12.65 -3.37 1.70
CA LEU A 436 -13.95 -2.69 1.76
C LEU A 436 -15.11 -3.69 1.73
N GLN A 437 -15.05 -4.70 0.86
CA GLN A 437 -16.07 -5.76 0.84
C GLN A 437 -16.19 -6.46 2.20
N CYS A 438 -15.08 -6.84 2.81
CA CYS A 438 -15.09 -7.45 4.14
C CYS A 438 -15.71 -6.52 5.19
N ALA A 439 -15.40 -5.21 5.13
CA ALA A 439 -15.97 -4.24 6.04
C ALA A 439 -17.49 -4.06 5.81
N PHE A 440 -17.95 -4.04 4.55
CA PHE A 440 -19.36 -3.92 4.21
C PHE A 440 -20.15 -5.16 4.63
N SER A 441 -19.64 -6.35 4.31
CA SER A 441 -20.28 -7.62 4.67
C SER A 441 -20.39 -7.80 6.18
N THR A 442 -19.29 -7.61 6.91
CA THR A 442 -19.29 -7.74 8.37
C THR A 442 -20.13 -6.65 9.04
N GLY A 443 -20.09 -5.42 8.50
CA GLY A 443 -20.94 -4.33 8.96
C GLY A 443 -22.42 -4.64 8.78
N ARG A 444 -22.81 -5.06 7.57
CA ARG A 444 -24.21 -5.41 7.28
C ARG A 444 -24.73 -6.50 8.21
N LEU A 445 -23.93 -7.57 8.41
CA LEU A 445 -24.29 -8.70 9.26
C LEU A 445 -24.38 -8.30 10.75
N ALA A 446 -23.42 -7.49 11.25
CA ALA A 446 -23.44 -7.00 12.64
C ALA A 446 -24.71 -6.18 12.92
N GLY A 447 -25.06 -5.26 12.02
CA GLY A 447 -26.26 -4.44 12.15
C GLY A 447 -27.54 -5.25 12.15
N GLU A 448 -27.68 -6.16 11.19
CA GLU A 448 -28.83 -7.05 11.09
C GLU A 448 -28.99 -7.92 12.34
N SER A 449 -27.91 -8.50 12.83
CA SER A 449 -27.91 -9.36 14.02
C SER A 449 -28.25 -8.57 15.27
N ALA A 450 -27.69 -7.38 15.44
CA ALA A 450 -27.99 -6.51 16.59
C ALA A 450 -29.47 -6.11 16.64
N ALA A 451 -30.04 -5.75 15.50
CA ALA A 451 -31.43 -5.29 15.43
C ALA A 451 -32.47 -6.42 15.56
N ARG A 452 -32.15 -7.63 15.10
CA ARG A 452 -33.05 -8.79 15.29
C ARG A 452 -33.06 -9.34 16.72
N SER A 453 -32.07 -8.98 17.54
CA SER A 453 -31.95 -9.41 18.93
C SER A 453 -32.49 -8.36 19.93
N LEU A 454 -33.11 -7.28 19.45
CA LEU A 454 -33.89 -6.31 20.22
C LEU A 454 -35.31 -6.83 20.36
#